data_5f193b20e43e7c820a7c6caa934c5e72
#
_entry.id   5f193b20e43e7c820a7c6caa934c5e72
#
_cell.length_a   1.000
_cell.length_b   1.000
_cell.length_c   1.000
_cell.angle_alpha   90.00
_cell.angle_beta   90.00
_cell.angle_gamma   90.00
#
_symmetry.space_group_name_H-M   'P 1'
#
loop_
_entity.id
_entity.type
_entity.pdbx_description
1 polymer ?
#
loop_
_entity_poly.entity_id
_entity_poly.type
_entity_poly.pdbx_seq_one_letter_code
_entity_poly.pdbx_strand_id
1 'polypeptide(L)'
;MENVTNDKLDNGEFDQPKMSGTLNVVSILSIIGCAIQFLSSCWGFFSSKTSFDNKDKVIEQLSSGKMPSWAKSMMPDMNHFEEMVTHAYENRLPILILSIVAIALCFYGVLQMRKLKQQGFLFYVIGELLPFVIGAIFIGSFTLTGFAAIFGYIIAAIFILLFFSQKKHLIY
;
A
#
# COMPACT_ATOMS: atom_id res chain seq x y z
N MET A 1 2.66 -3.93 -70.11
CA MET A 1 1.77 -3.50 -69.02
C MET A 1 2.40 -3.99 -67.71
N GLU A 2 3.23 -3.14 -67.11
CA GLU A 2 3.95 -3.43 -65.89
C GLU A 2 3.00 -3.28 -64.70
N ASN A 3 2.79 -4.37 -63.96
CA ASN A 3 2.16 -4.33 -62.67
C ASN A 3 3.13 -3.66 -61.67
N VAL A 4 2.87 -2.41 -61.38
CA VAL A 4 3.47 -1.74 -60.25
C VAL A 4 2.86 -2.37 -59.00
N THR A 5 3.55 -3.35 -58.43
CA THR A 5 3.31 -3.84 -57.07
C THR A 5 3.59 -2.67 -56.14
N ASN A 6 2.53 -2.17 -55.55
CA ASN A 6 2.63 -1.27 -54.38
C ASN A 6 3.42 -1.99 -53.29
N ASP A 7 4.72 -1.77 -53.22
CA ASP A 7 5.50 -1.93 -52.02
C ASP A 7 4.87 -1.03 -50.98
N LYS A 8 3.95 -1.62 -50.20
CA LYS A 8 3.64 -1.09 -48.89
C LYS A 8 4.95 -1.08 -48.13
N LEU A 9 5.58 0.09 -48.06
CA LEU A 9 6.59 0.37 -47.05
C LEU A 9 5.96 -0.07 -45.73
N ASP A 10 6.33 -1.29 -45.35
CA ASP A 10 6.13 -1.80 -44.01
C ASP A 10 6.93 -0.83 -43.13
N ASN A 11 6.27 0.23 -42.72
CA ASN A 11 6.79 1.11 -41.70
C ASN A 11 7.03 0.18 -40.53
N GLY A 12 8.27 -0.22 -40.34
CA GLY A 12 8.73 -0.95 -39.20
C GLY A 12 8.39 -0.13 -37.97
N GLU A 13 7.13 -0.17 -37.61
CA GLU A 13 6.67 0.14 -36.29
C GLU A 13 7.44 -0.83 -35.40
N PHE A 14 8.57 -0.35 -34.87
CA PHE A 14 9.33 -1.07 -33.88
C PHE A 14 8.30 -1.60 -32.91
N ASP A 15 8.09 -2.90 -32.89
CA ASP A 15 7.17 -3.60 -32.02
C ASP A 15 7.60 -3.25 -30.59
N GLN A 16 7.08 -2.13 -30.08
CA GLN A 16 7.29 -1.78 -28.69
C GLN A 16 6.68 -2.91 -27.90
N PRO A 17 7.45 -3.55 -27.03
CA PRO A 17 6.97 -4.69 -26.27
C PRO A 17 5.68 -4.31 -25.56
N LYS A 18 4.58 -4.93 -25.97
CA LYS A 18 3.25 -4.66 -25.44
C LYS A 18 3.20 -5.12 -23.99
N MET A 19 2.75 -4.22 -23.12
CA MET A 19 2.52 -4.54 -21.72
C MET A 19 1.52 -5.70 -21.61
N SER A 20 1.85 -6.71 -20.80
CA SER A 20 0.96 -7.84 -20.49
C SER A 20 -0.39 -7.31 -19.93
N GLY A 21 -1.50 -7.89 -20.39
CA GLY A 21 -2.83 -7.52 -19.88
C GLY A 21 -2.93 -7.65 -18.35
N THR A 22 -2.32 -8.67 -17.77
CA THR A 22 -2.24 -8.88 -16.32
C THR A 22 -1.47 -7.76 -15.63
N LEU A 23 -0.32 -7.34 -16.19
CA LEU A 23 0.47 -6.24 -15.64
C LEU A 23 -0.33 -4.93 -15.66
N ASN A 24 -1.12 -4.69 -16.69
CA ASN A 24 -1.98 -3.52 -16.78
C ASN A 24 -3.04 -3.51 -15.67
N VAL A 25 -3.75 -4.63 -15.48
CA VAL A 25 -4.79 -4.76 -14.44
C VAL A 25 -4.19 -4.57 -13.04
N VAL A 26 -3.09 -5.26 -12.74
CA VAL A 26 -2.42 -5.16 -11.43
C VAL A 26 -1.92 -3.74 -11.19
N SER A 27 -1.37 -3.07 -12.21
CA SER A 27 -0.94 -1.68 -12.11
C SER A 27 -2.09 -0.73 -11.81
N ILE A 28 -3.24 -0.89 -12.46
CA ILE A 28 -4.43 -0.06 -12.21
C ILE A 28 -4.93 -0.28 -10.76
N LEU A 29 -5.03 -1.53 -10.32
CA LEU A 29 -5.44 -1.85 -8.94
C LEU A 29 -4.48 -1.25 -7.91
N SER A 30 -3.17 -1.30 -8.16
CA SER A 30 -2.17 -0.70 -7.27
C SER A 30 -2.28 0.82 -7.23
N ILE A 31 -2.55 1.49 -8.35
CA ILE A 31 -2.78 2.94 -8.37
C ILE A 31 -4.00 3.32 -7.55
N ILE A 32 -5.10 2.56 -7.68
CA ILE A 32 -6.30 2.74 -6.85
C ILE A 32 -5.96 2.52 -5.37
N GLY A 33 -5.19 1.47 -5.05
CA GLY A 33 -4.70 1.19 -3.70
C GLY A 33 -3.89 2.36 -3.13
N CYS A 34 -2.96 2.92 -3.90
CA CYS A 34 -2.19 4.10 -3.51
C CYS A 34 -3.08 5.32 -3.21
N ALA A 35 -4.12 5.53 -4.02
CA ALA A 35 -5.07 6.62 -3.80
C ALA A 35 -5.88 6.43 -2.49
N ILE A 36 -6.36 5.21 -2.24
CA ILE A 36 -7.07 4.87 -1.00
C ILE A 36 -6.13 5.03 0.20
N GLN A 37 -4.89 4.56 0.10
CA GLN A 37 -3.89 4.67 1.17
C GLN A 37 -3.54 6.13 1.47
N PHE A 38 -3.45 6.97 0.44
CA PHE A 38 -3.23 8.41 0.62
C PHE A 38 -4.39 9.07 1.38
N LEU A 39 -5.63 8.80 0.98
CA LEU A 39 -6.81 9.32 1.67
C LEU A 39 -6.88 8.83 3.11
N SER A 40 -6.57 7.55 3.34
CA SER A 40 -6.54 6.96 4.68
C SER A 40 -5.46 7.58 5.57
N SER A 41 -4.27 7.89 5.01
CA SER A 41 -3.19 8.55 5.75
C SER A 41 -3.57 9.97 6.15
N CYS A 42 -4.19 10.72 5.24
CA CYS A 42 -4.73 12.05 5.54
C CYS A 42 -5.81 11.99 6.61
N TRP A 43 -6.78 11.07 6.47
CA TRP A 43 -7.83 10.85 7.45
C TRP A 43 -7.27 10.48 8.82
N GLY A 44 -6.30 9.56 8.87
CA GLY A 44 -5.60 9.15 10.08
C GLY A 44 -4.94 10.32 10.81
N PHE A 45 -4.31 11.24 10.06
CA PHE A 45 -3.72 12.45 10.62
C PHE A 45 -4.77 13.36 11.28
N PHE A 46 -5.88 13.62 10.61
CA PHE A 46 -6.92 14.49 11.15
C PHE A 46 -7.69 13.82 12.31
N SER A 47 -7.94 12.52 12.22
CA SER A 47 -8.68 11.78 13.24
C SER A 47 -7.83 11.42 14.46
N SER A 48 -6.50 11.47 14.39
CA SER A 48 -5.60 11.09 15.49
C SER A 48 -5.87 11.88 16.77
N LYS A 49 -6.16 13.19 16.66
CA LYS A 49 -6.51 14.04 17.78
C LYS A 49 -7.84 13.59 18.43
N THR A 50 -8.86 13.38 17.63
CA THR A 50 -10.18 12.93 18.12
C THR A 50 -10.10 11.55 18.77
N SER A 51 -9.28 10.66 18.23
CA SER A 51 -9.02 9.34 18.81
C SER A 51 -8.30 9.44 20.15
N PHE A 52 -7.32 10.34 20.25
CA PHE A 52 -6.61 10.61 21.49
C PHE A 52 -7.55 11.20 22.57
N ASP A 53 -8.36 12.20 22.21
CA ASP A 53 -9.29 12.85 23.13
C ASP A 53 -10.42 11.91 23.62
N ASN A 54 -10.79 10.91 22.84
CA ASN A 54 -11.82 9.93 23.18
C ASN A 54 -11.29 8.58 23.67
N LYS A 55 -9.97 8.43 23.84
CA LYS A 55 -9.35 7.14 24.23
C LYS A 55 -9.97 6.56 25.51
N ASP A 56 -10.17 7.40 26.52
CA ASP A 56 -10.69 6.97 27.83
C ASP A 56 -12.13 6.42 27.72
N LYS A 57 -12.97 7.06 26.88
CA LYS A 57 -14.34 6.58 26.61
C LYS A 57 -14.34 5.22 25.91
N VAL A 58 -13.41 5.02 24.99
CA VAL A 58 -13.28 3.73 24.26
C VAL A 58 -12.77 2.65 25.22
N ILE A 59 -11.82 2.96 26.08
CA ILE A 59 -11.31 2.05 27.12
C ILE A 59 -12.43 1.68 28.09
N GLU A 60 -13.25 2.63 28.53
CA GLU A 60 -14.40 2.38 29.38
C GLU A 60 -15.45 1.48 28.69
N GLN A 61 -15.73 1.69 27.42
CA GLN A 61 -16.62 0.84 26.65
C GLN A 61 -16.08 -0.59 26.48
N LEU A 62 -14.76 -0.73 26.28
CA LEU A 62 -14.08 -2.03 26.22
C LEU A 62 -14.17 -2.78 27.55
N SER A 63 -13.97 -2.07 28.67
CA SER A 63 -14.04 -2.65 30.02
C SER A 63 -15.45 -3.00 30.45
N SER A 64 -16.45 -2.22 30.01
CA SER A 64 -17.88 -2.40 30.42
C SER A 64 -18.56 -3.62 29.77
N GLY A 65 -17.85 -4.38 28.92
CA GLY A 65 -18.38 -5.60 28.28
C GLY A 65 -19.50 -5.37 27.28
N LYS A 66 -19.81 -4.13 26.91
CA LYS A 66 -20.88 -3.78 25.95
C LYS A 66 -20.52 -4.05 24.50
N MET A 67 -19.25 -4.35 24.19
CA MET A 67 -18.82 -4.67 22.83
C MET A 67 -19.11 -6.13 22.48
N PRO A 68 -19.53 -6.41 21.21
CA PRO A 68 -19.65 -7.76 20.71
C PRO A 68 -18.33 -8.52 20.82
N SER A 69 -18.39 -9.82 21.10
CA SER A 69 -17.19 -10.67 21.28
C SER A 69 -16.25 -10.66 20.05
N TRP A 70 -16.80 -10.60 18.86
CA TRP A 70 -16.00 -10.51 17.60
C TRP A 70 -15.21 -9.20 17.50
N ALA A 71 -15.78 -8.07 17.96
CA ALA A 71 -15.09 -6.78 17.95
C ALA A 71 -13.95 -6.76 18.98
N LYS A 72 -14.19 -7.39 20.15
CA LYS A 72 -13.19 -7.52 21.21
C LYS A 72 -11.99 -8.36 20.79
N SER A 73 -12.20 -9.42 20.01
CA SER A 73 -11.09 -10.27 19.50
C SER A 73 -10.26 -9.60 18.39
N MET A 74 -10.78 -8.56 17.77
CA MET A 74 -10.07 -7.79 16.73
C MET A 74 -9.25 -6.61 17.29
N MET A 75 -9.53 -6.23 18.55
CA MET A 75 -8.82 -5.12 19.19
C MET A 75 -7.59 -5.62 19.95
N PRO A 76 -6.51 -4.83 19.99
CA PRO A 76 -5.39 -5.10 20.89
C PRO A 76 -5.84 -5.01 22.36
N ASP A 77 -5.02 -5.58 23.27
CA ASP A 77 -5.22 -5.44 24.70
C ASP A 77 -5.32 -3.95 25.11
N MET A 78 -6.05 -3.67 26.18
CA MET A 78 -6.35 -2.30 26.61
C MET A 78 -5.10 -1.42 26.77
N ASN A 79 -4.04 -1.99 27.35
CA ASN A 79 -2.77 -1.27 27.55
C ASN A 79 -2.12 -0.93 26.20
N HIS A 80 -2.08 -1.88 25.27
CA HIS A 80 -1.56 -1.68 23.92
C HIS A 80 -2.41 -0.71 23.10
N PHE A 81 -3.73 -0.67 23.32
CA PHE A 81 -4.61 0.30 22.67
C PHE A 81 -4.31 1.74 23.11
N GLU A 82 -4.12 1.96 24.40
CA GLU A 82 -3.77 3.28 24.94
C GLU A 82 -2.42 3.75 24.41
N GLU A 83 -1.40 2.90 24.46
CA GLU A 83 -0.07 3.17 23.92
C GLU A 83 -0.15 3.48 22.42
N MET A 84 -0.88 2.67 21.65
CA MET A 84 -1.05 2.86 20.21
C MET A 84 -1.63 4.24 19.87
N VAL A 85 -2.71 4.63 20.54
CA VAL A 85 -3.38 5.91 20.29
C VAL A 85 -2.49 7.08 20.71
N THR A 86 -1.78 6.95 21.83
CA THR A 86 -0.87 7.98 22.33
C THR A 86 0.32 8.17 21.39
N HIS A 87 1.02 7.10 21.04
CA HIS A 87 2.16 7.15 20.11
C HIS A 87 1.76 7.60 18.70
N ALA A 88 0.59 7.17 18.22
CA ALA A 88 0.08 7.63 16.93
C ALA A 88 -0.21 9.14 16.92
N TYR A 89 -0.70 9.69 18.03
CA TYR A 89 -0.95 11.12 18.17
C TYR A 89 0.36 11.92 18.29
N GLU A 90 1.27 11.49 19.14
CA GLU A 90 2.56 12.16 19.36
C GLU A 90 3.41 12.17 18.07
N ASN A 91 3.43 11.08 17.36
CA ASN A 91 4.23 10.89 16.13
C ASN A 91 3.44 11.12 14.83
N ARG A 92 2.26 11.75 14.88
CA ARG A 92 1.38 11.92 13.72
C ARG A 92 2.04 12.61 12.52
N LEU A 93 2.91 13.59 12.75
CA LEU A 93 3.61 14.31 11.68
C LEU A 93 4.65 13.42 10.98
N PRO A 94 5.61 12.79 11.67
CA PRO A 94 6.56 11.89 11.03
C PRO A 94 5.87 10.69 10.36
N ILE A 95 4.81 10.14 10.98
CA ILE A 95 4.02 9.06 10.38
C ILE A 95 3.39 9.51 9.05
N LEU A 96 2.77 10.69 9.01
CA LEU A 96 2.16 11.22 7.80
C LEU A 96 3.21 11.43 6.69
N ILE A 97 4.32 12.10 7.01
CA ILE A 97 5.38 12.39 6.02
C ILE A 97 5.95 11.09 5.44
N LEU A 98 6.29 10.14 6.28
CA LEU A 98 6.84 8.86 5.84
C LEU A 98 5.80 8.01 5.08
N SER A 99 4.52 8.09 5.46
CA SER A 99 3.44 7.43 4.71
C SER A 99 3.29 8.02 3.30
N ILE A 100 3.39 9.34 3.16
CA ILE A 100 3.38 9.99 1.84
C ILE A 100 4.58 9.54 1.00
N VAL A 101 5.77 9.45 1.60
CA VAL A 101 6.97 8.93 0.92
C VAL A 101 6.77 7.47 0.48
N ALA A 102 6.21 6.63 1.34
CA ALA A 102 5.90 5.23 1.00
C ALA A 102 4.95 5.13 -0.20
N ILE A 103 3.87 5.90 -0.17
CA ILE A 103 2.87 5.95 -1.26
C ILE A 103 3.52 6.46 -2.56
N ALA A 104 4.36 7.48 -2.49
CA ALA A 104 5.07 8.02 -3.64
C ALA A 104 6.03 6.97 -4.25
N LEU A 105 6.73 6.18 -3.42
CA LEU A 105 7.59 5.08 -3.86
C LEU A 105 6.78 3.97 -4.54
N CYS A 106 5.65 3.55 -3.94
CA CYS A 106 4.75 2.58 -4.56
C CYS A 106 4.26 3.07 -5.93
N PHE A 107 3.75 4.30 -5.98
CA PHE A 107 3.23 4.90 -7.21
C PHE A 107 4.30 5.02 -8.29
N TYR A 108 5.48 5.52 -7.93
CA TYR A 108 6.62 5.60 -8.85
C TYR A 108 7.05 4.22 -9.34
N GLY A 109 7.10 3.22 -8.45
CA GLY A 109 7.39 1.84 -8.78
C GLY A 109 6.42 1.28 -9.83
N VAL A 110 5.12 1.49 -9.64
CA VAL A 110 4.08 1.08 -10.59
C VAL A 110 4.26 1.76 -11.95
N LEU A 111 4.53 3.07 -11.97
CA LEU A 111 4.77 3.81 -13.22
C LEU A 111 5.99 3.29 -13.97
N GLN A 112 7.08 2.95 -13.28
CA GLN A 112 8.27 2.36 -13.89
C GLN A 112 7.99 0.97 -14.45
N MET A 113 7.23 0.13 -13.73
CA MET A 113 6.83 -1.19 -14.24
C MET A 113 5.91 -1.09 -15.46
N ARG A 114 5.05 -0.08 -15.54
CA ARG A 114 4.27 0.20 -16.76
C ARG A 114 5.14 0.58 -17.97
N LYS A 115 6.32 1.13 -17.72
CA LYS A 115 7.36 1.39 -18.73
C LYS A 115 8.29 0.17 -18.95
N LEU A 116 7.89 -1.01 -18.46
CA LEU A 116 8.63 -2.27 -18.55
C LEU A 116 10.03 -2.24 -17.90
N LYS A 117 10.25 -1.35 -16.92
CA LYS A 117 11.52 -1.24 -16.20
C LYS A 117 11.52 -2.12 -14.95
N GLN A 118 12.51 -2.99 -14.82
CA GLN A 118 12.66 -3.91 -13.68
C GLN A 118 12.89 -3.18 -12.35
N GLN A 119 13.53 -2.03 -12.37
CA GLN A 119 13.78 -1.22 -11.16
C GLN A 119 12.48 -0.80 -10.47
N GLY A 120 11.38 -0.65 -11.23
CA GLY A 120 10.07 -0.31 -10.68
C GLY A 120 9.59 -1.31 -9.64
N PHE A 121 9.88 -2.59 -9.82
CA PHE A 121 9.52 -3.62 -8.87
C PHE A 121 10.18 -3.41 -7.49
N LEU A 122 11.46 -3.03 -7.47
CA LEU A 122 12.17 -2.77 -6.21
C LEU A 122 11.56 -1.59 -5.45
N PHE A 123 11.30 -0.48 -6.15
CA PHE A 123 10.66 0.69 -5.54
C PHE A 123 9.27 0.38 -5.00
N TYR A 124 8.50 -0.43 -5.71
CA TYR A 124 7.19 -0.88 -5.28
C TYR A 124 7.28 -1.71 -3.98
N VAL A 125 8.15 -2.70 -3.93
CA VAL A 125 8.34 -3.56 -2.75
C VAL A 125 8.77 -2.73 -1.53
N ILE A 126 9.72 -1.80 -1.70
CA ILE A 126 10.15 -0.93 -0.61
C ILE A 126 8.99 -0.08 -0.12
N GLY A 127 8.24 0.55 -1.03
CA GLY A 127 7.10 1.38 -0.69
C GLY A 127 5.98 0.61 0.03
N GLU A 128 5.72 -0.63 -0.39
CA GLU A 128 4.69 -1.50 0.21
C GLU A 128 5.07 -1.98 1.62
N LEU A 129 6.35 -2.21 1.87
CA LEU A 129 6.84 -2.66 3.19
C LEU A 129 7.06 -1.50 4.18
N LEU A 130 7.29 -0.29 3.68
CA LEU A 130 7.62 0.87 4.51
C LEU A 130 6.55 1.21 5.56
N PRO A 131 5.22 1.15 5.30
CA PRO A 131 4.19 1.38 6.30
C PRO A 131 4.28 0.47 7.53
N PHE A 132 4.68 -0.80 7.33
CA PHE A 132 4.86 -1.74 8.44
C PHE A 132 6.05 -1.36 9.32
N VAL A 133 7.14 -0.92 8.70
CA VAL A 133 8.33 -0.43 9.42
C VAL A 133 7.98 0.85 10.19
N ILE A 134 7.24 1.77 9.59
CA ILE A 134 6.77 3.00 10.24
C ILE A 134 5.89 2.66 11.45
N GLY A 135 4.94 1.74 11.28
CA GLY A 135 4.08 1.26 12.36
C GLY A 135 4.88 0.70 13.53
N ALA A 136 5.85 -0.17 13.25
CA ALA A 136 6.69 -0.80 14.27
C ALA A 136 7.56 0.22 15.05
N ILE A 137 8.11 1.23 14.36
CA ILE A 137 9.02 2.20 14.96
C ILE A 137 8.26 3.27 15.76
N PHE A 138 7.20 3.83 15.19
CA PHE A 138 6.53 5.01 15.74
C PHE A 138 5.32 4.68 16.60
N ILE A 139 4.70 3.53 16.42
CA ILE A 139 3.50 3.14 17.17
C ILE A 139 3.82 2.01 18.15
N GLY A 140 4.65 1.06 17.73
CA GLY A 140 5.09 -0.08 18.56
C GLY A 140 5.04 -1.41 17.81
N SER A 141 5.88 -2.35 18.28
CA SER A 141 6.02 -3.67 17.64
C SER A 141 4.71 -4.50 17.65
N PHE A 142 3.79 -4.23 18.56
CA PHE A 142 2.48 -4.89 18.62
C PHE A 142 1.61 -4.60 17.38
N THR A 143 1.88 -3.49 16.65
CA THR A 143 1.20 -3.22 15.37
C THR A 143 1.53 -4.27 14.30
N LEU A 144 2.61 -5.02 14.46
CA LEU A 144 3.00 -6.09 13.54
C LEU A 144 2.23 -7.40 13.79
N THR A 145 1.66 -7.59 14.98
CA THR A 145 1.01 -8.85 15.40
C THR A 145 -0.51 -8.77 15.41
N GLY A 146 -1.07 -7.59 15.26
CA GLY A 146 -2.52 -7.39 15.24
C GLY A 146 -3.21 -8.03 14.03
N PHE A 147 -4.49 -8.40 14.18
CA PHE A 147 -5.29 -8.98 13.10
C PHE A 147 -5.28 -8.12 11.82
N ALA A 148 -5.38 -6.80 11.96
CA ALA A 148 -5.31 -5.87 10.83
C ALA A 148 -3.95 -5.91 10.12
N ALA A 149 -2.85 -6.11 10.86
CA ALA A 149 -1.51 -6.25 10.29
C ALA A 149 -1.38 -7.53 9.46
N ILE A 150 -1.89 -8.65 9.98
CA ILE A 150 -1.88 -9.93 9.25
C ILE A 150 -2.62 -9.80 7.92
N PHE A 151 -3.79 -9.15 7.91
CA PHE A 151 -4.52 -8.87 6.68
C PHE A 151 -3.72 -7.99 5.72
N GLY A 152 -3.06 -6.95 6.24
CA GLY A 152 -2.18 -6.09 5.47
C GLY A 152 -1.01 -6.87 4.84
N TYR A 153 -0.36 -7.75 5.59
CA TYR A 153 0.71 -8.61 5.07
C TYR A 153 0.25 -9.55 3.96
N ILE A 154 -0.94 -10.14 4.10
CA ILE A 154 -1.51 -11.03 3.07
C ILE A 154 -1.74 -10.24 1.78
N ILE A 155 -2.36 -9.06 1.87
CA ILE A 155 -2.61 -8.21 0.70
C ILE A 155 -1.29 -7.77 0.06
N ALA A 156 -0.34 -7.26 0.84
CA ALA A 156 0.97 -6.86 0.35
C ALA A 156 1.70 -8.03 -0.34
N ALA A 157 1.69 -9.22 0.27
CA ALA A 157 2.30 -10.42 -0.30
C ALA A 157 1.65 -10.81 -1.63
N ILE A 158 0.31 -10.76 -1.74
CA ILE A 158 -0.41 -11.05 -2.98
C ILE A 158 0.03 -10.09 -4.09
N PHE A 159 0.07 -8.79 -3.83
CA PHE A 159 0.48 -7.80 -4.84
C PHE A 159 1.95 -7.96 -5.23
N ILE A 160 2.85 -8.17 -4.27
CA ILE A 160 4.26 -8.43 -4.53
C ILE A 160 4.43 -9.69 -5.40
N LEU A 161 3.72 -10.77 -5.10
CA LEU A 161 3.77 -12.01 -5.89
C LEU A 161 3.20 -11.82 -7.29
N LEU A 162 2.11 -11.06 -7.44
CA LEU A 162 1.54 -10.73 -8.74
C LEU A 162 2.53 -9.95 -9.61
N PHE A 163 3.18 -8.94 -9.08
CA PHE A 163 4.21 -8.20 -9.81
C PHE A 163 5.46 -9.04 -10.05
N PHE A 164 5.86 -9.87 -9.10
CA PHE A 164 6.99 -10.79 -9.27
C PHE A 164 6.74 -11.78 -10.42
N SER A 165 5.52 -12.32 -10.51
CA SER A 165 5.11 -13.19 -11.63
C SER A 165 5.22 -12.49 -12.98
N GLN A 166 5.02 -11.15 -13.02
CA GLN A 166 5.12 -10.36 -14.24
C GLN A 166 6.56 -9.86 -14.54
N LYS A 167 7.51 -10.07 -13.61
CA LYS A 167 8.90 -9.60 -13.75
C LYS A 167 9.57 -10.12 -15.05
N LYS A 168 9.20 -11.32 -15.50
CA LYS A 168 9.69 -11.90 -16.77
C LYS A 168 9.32 -11.09 -18.02
N HIS A 169 8.32 -10.23 -17.93
CA HIS A 169 7.88 -9.35 -19.00
C HIS A 169 8.52 -7.95 -18.93
N LEU A 170 9.28 -7.65 -17.86
CA LEU A 170 10.02 -6.41 -17.71
C LEU A 170 11.39 -6.58 -18.41
N ILE A 171 11.70 -5.68 -19.34
CA ILE A 171 12.82 -5.86 -20.28
C ILE A 171 14.03 -5.00 -19.87
N TYR A 172 13.82 -3.87 -19.17
CA TYR A 172 14.83 -2.87 -18.82
C TYR A 172 15.03 -2.73 -17.32
#